data_3fecf6e6b13fb8f6a162d9d4f7438ba0
#
_entry.id   3fecf6e6b13fb8f6a162d9d4f7438ba0
#
_cell.length_a   1.000
_cell.length_b   1.000
_cell.length_c   1.000
_cell.angle_alpha   90.00
_cell.angle_beta   90.00
_cell.angle_gamma   90.00
#
_symmetry.space_group_name_H-M   'P 1'
#
loop_
_entity.id
_entity.type
_entity.pdbx_description
1 polymer ?
#
loop_
_entity_poly.entity_id
_entity_poly.type
_entity_poly.pdbx_seq_one_letter_code
_entity_poly.pdbx_strand_id
1 'polypeptide(L)'
;MATGLTLRTNSETRLPAFFYRLSSRAQRTYLKSDSVAGFDYVPTAAARNSLDALMRVLETGNLSATTTCARALTAEICRGLMSPPVNVEVRGVRPRNTRSELHGLFYPYDPRLRRLPYIVLWMRTAQRHDVVKPKTFVRTLMHEIGHYLDYALLRLEDSYHTQGFFKRESSLVRALFDGQPLP
;
A
#
# COMPACT_ATOMS: atom_id res chain seq x y z
N MET A 1 -4.82 16.95 43.41
CA MET A 1 -3.66 16.19 42.93
C MET A 1 -3.75 16.17 41.39
N ALA A 2 -2.91 16.96 40.75
CA ALA A 2 -2.92 17.14 39.32
C ALA A 2 -2.00 16.07 38.68
N THR A 3 -2.59 15.18 37.89
CA THR A 3 -1.85 14.15 37.14
C THR A 3 -1.23 14.79 35.94
N GLY A 4 0.08 14.96 35.95
CA GLY A 4 0.85 15.55 34.85
C GLY A 4 0.86 14.64 33.63
N LEU A 5 0.30 15.16 32.53
CA LEU A 5 0.42 14.57 31.21
C LEU A 5 1.82 14.86 30.67
N THR A 6 2.71 13.89 30.73
CA THR A 6 4.04 14.01 30.11
C THR A 6 3.92 13.93 28.61
N LEU A 7 3.92 15.08 27.95
CA LEU A 7 4.10 15.19 26.52
C LEU A 7 5.51 14.67 26.18
N ARG A 8 5.61 13.47 25.58
CA ARG A 8 6.85 13.02 24.96
C ARG A 8 7.15 13.94 23.79
N THR A 9 8.15 14.79 23.93
CA THR A 9 8.75 15.55 22.84
C THR A 9 9.23 14.58 21.79
N ASN A 10 8.59 14.62 20.61
CA ASN A 10 9.07 13.93 19.42
C ASN A 10 10.50 14.39 19.14
N SER A 11 11.41 13.43 18.97
CA SER A 11 12.72 13.67 18.35
C SER A 11 12.46 14.39 17.03
N GLU A 12 13.05 15.55 16.83
CA GLU A 12 12.93 16.34 15.60
C GLU A 12 13.33 15.48 14.39
N THR A 13 12.33 14.93 13.71
CA THR A 13 12.58 14.14 12.50
C THR A 13 13.03 15.12 11.43
N ARG A 14 14.31 15.09 11.09
CA ARG A 14 14.90 15.97 10.08
C ARG A 14 14.19 15.74 8.74
N LEU A 15 13.49 16.77 8.26
CA LEU A 15 12.78 16.73 6.98
C LEU A 15 13.77 16.56 5.81
N PRO A 16 13.42 15.80 4.78
CA PRO A 16 14.32 15.59 3.64
C PRO A 16 14.54 16.88 2.86
N ALA A 17 15.72 17.02 2.25
CA ALA A 17 16.11 18.26 1.54
C ALA A 17 15.11 18.68 0.43
N PHE A 18 14.44 17.72 -0.21
CA PHE A 18 13.45 18.04 -1.25
C PHE A 18 12.20 18.72 -0.68
N PHE A 19 11.86 18.50 0.61
CA PHE A 19 10.70 19.11 1.27
C PHE A 19 10.71 20.63 1.15
N TYR A 20 11.86 21.26 1.34
CA TYR A 20 12.01 22.72 1.29
C TYR A 20 11.86 23.31 -0.11
N ARG A 21 11.85 22.46 -1.15
CA ARG A 21 11.62 22.85 -2.55
C ARG A 21 10.17 22.66 -2.98
N LEU A 22 9.34 22.06 -2.13
CA LEU A 22 7.91 21.89 -2.38
C LEU A 22 7.19 23.23 -2.21
N SER A 23 6.08 23.40 -2.95
CA SER A 23 5.15 24.50 -2.68
C SER A 23 4.56 24.39 -1.28
N SER A 24 4.10 25.51 -0.70
CA SER A 24 3.47 25.49 0.63
C SER A 24 2.27 24.54 0.71
N ARG A 25 1.55 24.31 -0.40
CA ARG A 25 0.45 23.35 -0.49
C ARG A 25 0.98 21.91 -0.39
N ALA A 26 2.01 21.58 -1.14
CA ALA A 26 2.64 20.26 -1.12
C ALA A 26 3.33 19.96 0.22
N GLN A 27 3.92 20.97 0.87
CA GLN A 27 4.47 20.83 2.22
C GLN A 27 3.38 20.47 3.25
N ARG A 28 2.21 21.12 3.19
CA ARG A 28 1.07 20.77 4.05
C ARG A 28 0.60 19.33 3.81
N THR A 29 0.51 18.91 2.55
CA THR A 29 0.15 17.52 2.19
C THR A 29 1.17 16.53 2.74
N TYR A 30 2.47 16.83 2.59
CA TYR A 30 3.56 16.00 3.13
C TYR A 30 3.44 15.85 4.65
N LEU A 31 3.32 16.96 5.39
CA LEU A 31 3.22 16.95 6.85
C LEU A 31 1.96 16.23 7.34
N LYS A 32 0.82 16.41 6.65
CA LYS A 32 -0.41 15.68 6.96
C LYS A 32 -0.21 14.18 6.75
N SER A 33 0.44 13.76 5.66
CA SER A 33 0.78 12.35 5.42
C SER A 33 1.70 11.80 6.52
N ASP A 34 2.69 12.58 6.93
CA ASP A 34 3.67 12.14 7.93
C ASP A 34 3.09 12.01 9.34
N SER A 35 2.08 12.80 9.68
CA SER A 35 1.44 12.79 11.01
C SER A 35 0.56 11.57 11.28
N VAL A 36 0.14 10.83 10.25
CA VAL A 36 -0.74 9.65 10.40
C VAL A 36 0.06 8.37 10.33
N ALA A 37 0.16 7.65 11.45
CA ALA A 37 1.02 6.48 11.58
C ALA A 37 0.35 5.13 11.29
N GLY A 38 -0.98 5.06 11.14
CA GLY A 38 -1.71 3.79 10.91
C GLY A 38 -3.14 4.02 10.50
N PHE A 39 -3.79 2.94 10.10
CA PHE A 39 -5.22 2.86 9.92
C PHE A 39 -5.80 1.89 10.96
N ASP A 40 -7.01 2.17 11.47
CA ASP A 40 -7.74 1.25 12.35
C ASP A 40 -8.31 0.11 11.53
N TYR A 41 -7.44 -0.82 11.16
CA TYR A 41 -7.77 -1.98 10.35
C TYR A 41 -7.69 -3.27 11.14
N VAL A 42 -8.81 -3.96 11.26
CA VAL A 42 -8.89 -5.31 11.82
C VAL A 42 -9.33 -6.27 10.72
N PRO A 43 -8.45 -7.18 10.25
CA PRO A 43 -8.80 -8.11 9.19
C PRO A 43 -9.92 -9.05 9.61
N THR A 44 -10.92 -9.19 8.75
CA THR A 44 -11.97 -10.22 8.89
C THR A 44 -11.42 -11.60 8.55
N ALA A 45 -12.16 -12.67 8.91
CA ALA A 45 -11.84 -14.01 8.46
C ALA A 45 -11.81 -14.10 6.91
N ALA A 46 -12.70 -13.37 6.22
CA ALA A 46 -12.71 -13.31 4.76
C ALA A 46 -11.45 -12.68 4.18
N ALA A 47 -10.92 -11.62 4.81
CA ALA A 47 -9.66 -11.00 4.41
C ALA A 47 -8.47 -11.97 4.58
N ARG A 48 -8.41 -12.70 5.70
CA ARG A 48 -7.37 -13.71 5.95
C ARG A 48 -7.44 -14.86 4.94
N ASN A 49 -8.64 -15.39 4.68
CA ASN A 49 -8.85 -16.42 3.67
C ASN A 49 -8.44 -15.95 2.27
N SER A 50 -8.72 -14.69 1.93
CA SER A 50 -8.31 -14.08 0.65
C SER A 50 -6.79 -13.92 0.55
N LEU A 51 -6.12 -13.58 1.66
CA LEU A 51 -4.65 -13.53 1.74
C LEU A 51 -4.05 -14.91 1.48
N ASP A 52 -4.54 -15.94 2.18
CA ASP A 52 -4.05 -17.32 2.03
C ASP A 52 -4.28 -17.85 0.61
N ALA A 53 -5.44 -17.55 0.03
CA ALA A 53 -5.74 -17.91 -1.35
C ALA A 53 -4.77 -17.22 -2.34
N LEU A 54 -4.51 -15.92 -2.14
CA LEU A 54 -3.57 -15.16 -2.98
C LEU A 54 -2.14 -15.74 -2.88
N MET A 55 -1.68 -16.04 -1.67
CA MET A 55 -0.34 -16.58 -1.48
C MET A 55 -0.16 -17.93 -2.17
N ARG A 56 -1.14 -18.84 -2.02
CA ARG A 56 -1.11 -20.16 -2.68
C ARG A 56 -1.19 -20.07 -4.19
N VAL A 57 -2.10 -19.24 -4.72
CA VAL A 57 -2.31 -19.18 -6.17
C VAL A 57 -1.14 -18.51 -6.89
N LEU A 58 -0.46 -17.56 -6.24
CA LEU A 58 0.72 -16.90 -6.81
C LEU A 58 1.83 -17.91 -7.13
N GLU A 59 2.05 -18.90 -6.25
CA GLU A 59 3.06 -19.96 -6.43
C GLU A 59 2.80 -20.82 -7.66
N THR A 60 1.54 -20.93 -8.09
CA THR A 60 1.20 -21.66 -9.33
C THR A 60 1.60 -20.92 -10.61
N GLY A 61 1.92 -19.63 -10.51
CA GLY A 61 2.22 -18.77 -11.66
C GLY A 61 1.01 -18.48 -12.56
N ASN A 62 -0.22 -18.76 -12.11
CA ASN A 62 -1.45 -18.50 -12.87
C ASN A 62 -1.88 -17.04 -12.75
N LEU A 63 -1.69 -16.27 -13.83
CA LEU A 63 -1.94 -14.84 -13.87
C LEU A 63 -3.42 -14.48 -13.60
N SER A 64 -4.35 -15.17 -14.20
CA SER A 64 -5.78 -14.90 -14.07
C SER A 64 -6.27 -15.15 -12.65
N ALA A 65 -5.91 -16.31 -12.09
CA ALA A 65 -6.26 -16.67 -10.71
C ALA A 65 -5.59 -15.73 -9.70
N THR A 66 -4.32 -15.33 -9.91
CA THR A 66 -3.63 -14.34 -9.07
C THR A 66 -4.35 -12.99 -9.10
N THR A 67 -4.78 -12.53 -10.28
CA THR A 67 -5.55 -11.28 -10.42
C THR A 67 -6.86 -11.35 -9.63
N THR A 68 -7.59 -12.46 -9.74
CA THR A 68 -8.85 -12.66 -9.02
C THR A 68 -8.65 -12.62 -7.51
N CYS A 69 -7.65 -13.33 -6.99
CA CYS A 69 -7.36 -13.35 -5.56
C CYS A 69 -6.84 -11.99 -5.05
N ALA A 70 -6.01 -11.28 -5.82
CA ALA A 70 -5.54 -9.95 -5.45
C ALA A 70 -6.70 -8.94 -5.36
N ARG A 71 -7.66 -9.00 -6.29
CA ARG A 71 -8.90 -8.20 -6.25
C ARG A 71 -9.75 -8.53 -5.03
N ALA A 72 -9.92 -9.82 -4.71
CA ALA A 72 -10.69 -10.26 -3.56
C ALA A 72 -10.09 -9.73 -2.25
N LEU A 73 -8.78 -9.89 -2.04
CA LEU A 73 -8.09 -9.35 -0.86
C LEU A 73 -8.23 -7.82 -0.77
N THR A 74 -8.02 -7.11 -1.89
CA THR A 74 -8.14 -5.65 -1.92
C THR A 74 -9.55 -5.20 -1.58
N ALA A 75 -10.58 -5.88 -2.09
CA ALA A 75 -11.98 -5.58 -1.77
C ALA A 75 -12.28 -5.77 -0.27
N GLU A 76 -11.75 -6.83 0.36
CA GLU A 76 -11.90 -7.05 1.80
C GLU A 76 -11.21 -5.94 2.62
N ILE A 77 -10.02 -5.50 2.23
CA ILE A 77 -9.31 -4.40 2.89
C ILE A 77 -10.10 -3.09 2.75
N CYS A 78 -10.54 -2.76 1.54
CA CYS A 78 -11.35 -1.56 1.30
C CYS A 78 -12.65 -1.59 2.14
N ARG A 79 -13.32 -2.73 2.21
CA ARG A 79 -14.54 -2.89 3.03
C ARG A 79 -14.24 -2.70 4.51
N GLY A 80 -13.18 -3.33 5.04
CA GLY A 80 -12.80 -3.22 6.44
C GLY A 80 -12.40 -1.80 6.85
N LEU A 81 -11.89 -1.01 5.91
CA LEU A 81 -11.54 0.41 6.10
C LEU A 81 -12.65 1.38 5.69
N MET A 82 -13.82 0.89 5.27
CA MET A 82 -14.93 1.71 4.74
C MET A 82 -14.49 2.66 3.62
N SER A 83 -13.49 2.26 2.83
CA SER A 83 -13.04 3.02 1.66
C SER A 83 -13.79 2.57 0.40
N PRO A 84 -13.94 3.43 -0.61
CA PRO A 84 -14.42 3.00 -1.91
C PRO A 84 -13.58 1.83 -2.47
N PRO A 85 -14.10 1.02 -3.38
CA PRO A 85 -13.32 -0.03 -4.01
C PRO A 85 -12.27 0.55 -4.97
N VAL A 86 -11.13 -0.13 -5.10
CA VAL A 86 -10.10 0.15 -6.11
C VAL A 86 -9.86 -1.11 -6.95
N ASN A 87 -9.68 -0.93 -8.25
CA ASN A 87 -9.39 -2.04 -9.14
C ASN A 87 -7.92 -2.45 -9.07
N VAL A 88 -7.66 -3.76 -9.19
CA VAL A 88 -6.30 -4.33 -9.24
C VAL A 88 -6.13 -5.11 -10.53
N GLU A 89 -5.04 -4.85 -11.22
CA GLU A 89 -4.58 -5.58 -12.40
C GLU A 89 -3.25 -6.24 -12.07
N VAL A 90 -3.13 -7.55 -12.27
CA VAL A 90 -1.85 -8.24 -12.19
C VAL A 90 -1.34 -8.51 -13.59
N ARG A 91 -0.10 -8.16 -13.86
CA ARG A 91 0.61 -8.39 -15.12
C ARG A 91 1.67 -9.46 -14.95
N GLY A 92 2.10 -10.06 -16.05
CA GLY A 92 3.09 -11.13 -16.05
C GLY A 92 4.47 -10.61 -15.64
N VAL A 93 5.32 -10.35 -16.62
CA VAL A 93 6.71 -9.92 -16.41
C VAL A 93 6.79 -8.42 -16.19
N ARG A 94 7.60 -8.04 -15.20
CA ARG A 94 7.90 -6.65 -14.88
C ARG A 94 8.63 -5.96 -16.04
N PRO A 95 8.27 -4.71 -16.38
CA PRO A 95 9.03 -3.96 -17.38
C PRO A 95 10.47 -3.73 -16.91
N ARG A 96 11.41 -3.89 -17.83
CA ARG A 96 12.82 -3.64 -17.55
C ARG A 96 13.10 -2.15 -17.60
N ASN A 97 13.49 -1.57 -16.47
CA ASN A 97 13.98 -0.22 -16.40
C ASN A 97 15.42 -0.26 -15.84
N THR A 98 16.34 0.50 -16.44
CA THR A 98 17.76 0.52 -16.08
C THR A 98 18.03 1.24 -14.75
N ARG A 99 17.07 1.99 -14.21
CA ARG A 99 17.26 2.85 -13.03
C ARG A 99 16.48 2.45 -11.79
N SER A 100 15.39 1.68 -11.92
CA SER A 100 14.60 1.23 -10.78
C SER A 100 13.80 -0.03 -11.12
N GLU A 101 13.64 -0.90 -10.14
CA GLU A 101 12.72 -2.03 -10.25
C GLU A 101 11.32 -1.58 -9.86
N LEU A 102 10.41 -1.55 -10.82
CA LEU A 102 9.01 -1.20 -10.59
C LEU A 102 8.25 -2.45 -10.15
N HIS A 103 7.93 -2.56 -8.84
CA HIS A 103 7.24 -3.72 -8.28
C HIS A 103 5.72 -3.64 -8.40
N GLY A 104 5.17 -2.46 -8.22
CA GLY A 104 3.77 -2.09 -8.34
C GLY A 104 3.65 -0.65 -8.81
N LEU A 105 2.43 -0.21 -9.09
CA LEU A 105 2.13 1.17 -9.45
C LEU A 105 0.66 1.49 -9.18
N PHE A 106 0.42 2.51 -8.40
CA PHE A 106 -0.89 3.09 -8.20
C PHE A 106 -1.13 4.23 -9.20
N TYR A 107 -2.28 4.23 -9.84
CA TYR A 107 -2.76 5.30 -10.71
C TYR A 107 -3.94 5.98 -10.03
N PRO A 108 -3.83 7.27 -9.66
CA PRO A 108 -4.94 8.04 -9.11
C PRO A 108 -6.02 8.29 -10.16
N TYR A 109 -7.15 8.86 -9.74
CA TYR A 109 -8.20 9.28 -10.67
C TYR A 109 -7.66 10.23 -11.74
N ASP A 110 -7.92 9.91 -13.01
CA ASP A 110 -7.58 10.75 -14.14
C ASP A 110 -8.85 11.42 -14.71
N PRO A 111 -9.05 12.73 -14.44
CA PRO A 111 -10.24 13.42 -14.92
C PRO A 111 -10.29 13.58 -16.43
N ARG A 112 -9.14 13.60 -17.12
CA ARG A 112 -9.07 13.74 -18.59
C ARG A 112 -9.55 12.49 -19.29
N LEU A 113 -9.17 11.32 -18.76
CA LEU A 113 -9.56 10.02 -19.27
C LEU A 113 -10.82 9.46 -18.58
N ARG A 114 -11.38 10.16 -17.60
CA ARG A 114 -12.46 9.68 -16.72
C ARG A 114 -12.17 8.29 -16.14
N ARG A 115 -10.89 8.01 -15.89
CA ARG A 115 -10.45 6.70 -15.43
C ARG A 115 -10.40 6.67 -13.91
N LEU A 116 -11.11 5.68 -13.34
CA LEU A 116 -11.10 5.44 -11.90
C LEU A 116 -9.70 5.01 -11.42
N PRO A 117 -9.39 5.22 -10.13
CA PRO A 117 -8.13 4.76 -9.56
C PRO A 117 -7.94 3.26 -9.75
N TYR A 118 -6.72 2.83 -10.01
CA TYR A 118 -6.38 1.42 -10.12
C TYR A 118 -4.93 1.13 -9.76
N ILE A 119 -4.66 -0.11 -9.39
CA ILE A 119 -3.35 -0.62 -9.01
C ILE A 119 -2.89 -1.61 -10.05
N VAL A 120 -1.62 -1.54 -10.44
CA VAL A 120 -0.96 -2.53 -11.30
C VAL A 120 0.16 -3.20 -10.49
N LEU A 121 0.22 -4.53 -10.55
CA LEU A 121 1.28 -5.33 -9.95
C LEU A 121 1.88 -6.26 -11.00
N TRP A 122 3.15 -6.61 -10.82
CA TRP A 122 3.80 -7.61 -11.68
C TRP A 122 4.16 -8.84 -10.86
N MET A 123 3.73 -10.01 -11.34
CA MET A 123 3.94 -11.25 -10.62
C MET A 123 5.28 -11.93 -10.92
N ARG A 124 6.03 -11.48 -11.95
CA ARG A 124 7.31 -12.06 -12.33
C ARG A 124 8.41 -11.02 -12.40
N THR A 125 9.62 -11.45 -12.01
CA THR A 125 10.84 -10.60 -12.07
C THR A 125 11.20 -10.25 -13.51
N ALA A 126 11.88 -9.12 -13.71
CA ALA A 126 12.27 -8.64 -15.04
C ALA A 126 13.39 -9.46 -15.68
N GLN A 127 14.29 -10.05 -14.89
CA GLN A 127 15.47 -10.73 -15.40
C GLN A 127 15.26 -12.23 -15.62
N ARG A 128 14.78 -12.93 -14.60
CA ARG A 128 14.66 -14.39 -14.62
C ARG A 128 13.26 -14.88 -14.96
N HIS A 129 12.28 -13.96 -14.98
CA HIS A 129 10.85 -14.27 -15.13
C HIS A 129 10.32 -15.19 -14.03
N ASP A 130 11.04 -15.28 -12.92
CA ASP A 130 10.59 -16.05 -11.76
C ASP A 130 9.39 -15.38 -11.11
N VAL A 131 8.50 -16.21 -10.57
CA VAL A 131 7.38 -15.69 -9.76
C VAL A 131 7.93 -15.01 -8.51
N VAL A 132 7.43 -13.81 -8.24
CA VAL A 132 7.80 -13.04 -7.05
C VAL A 132 7.35 -13.80 -5.80
N LYS A 133 8.18 -13.82 -4.75
CA LYS A 133 7.83 -14.49 -3.48
C LYS A 133 6.50 -13.94 -2.93
N PRO A 134 5.59 -14.82 -2.45
CA PRO A 134 4.24 -14.41 -2.01
C PRO A 134 4.23 -13.23 -1.02
N LYS A 135 5.07 -13.26 0.00
CA LYS A 135 5.17 -12.15 0.96
C LYS A 135 5.60 -10.83 0.31
N THR A 136 6.55 -10.87 -0.62
CA THR A 136 7.00 -9.68 -1.35
C THR A 136 5.87 -9.13 -2.21
N PHE A 137 5.12 -9.99 -2.90
CA PHE A 137 3.98 -9.58 -3.69
C PHE A 137 2.89 -8.91 -2.85
N VAL A 138 2.53 -9.51 -1.71
CA VAL A 138 1.54 -8.95 -0.76
C VAL A 138 2.03 -7.60 -0.21
N ARG A 139 3.30 -7.48 0.18
CA ARG A 139 3.85 -6.19 0.64
C ARG A 139 3.76 -5.12 -0.44
N THR A 140 4.06 -5.45 -1.69
CA THR A 140 3.89 -4.52 -2.81
C THR A 140 2.42 -4.13 -2.98
N LEU A 141 1.48 -5.08 -2.90
CA LEU A 141 0.05 -4.77 -2.93
C LEU A 141 -0.34 -3.81 -1.80
N MET A 142 0.14 -4.04 -0.57
CA MET A 142 -0.15 -3.15 0.58
C MET A 142 0.45 -1.76 0.39
N HIS A 143 1.63 -1.65 -0.23
CA HIS A 143 2.26 -0.39 -0.59
C HIS A 143 1.38 0.42 -1.56
N GLU A 144 0.91 -0.21 -2.63
CA GLU A 144 0.04 0.45 -3.62
C GLU A 144 -1.35 0.78 -3.05
N ILE A 145 -1.88 -0.08 -2.17
CA ILE A 145 -3.09 0.23 -1.39
C ILE A 145 -2.84 1.43 -0.47
N GLY A 146 -1.67 1.54 0.15
CA GLY A 146 -1.26 2.69 0.95
C GLY A 146 -1.39 4.00 0.17
N HIS A 147 -0.86 4.05 -1.06
CA HIS A 147 -1.02 5.19 -1.96
C HIS A 147 -2.50 5.47 -2.24
N TYR A 148 -3.29 4.45 -2.56
CA TYR A 148 -4.72 4.63 -2.78
C TYR A 148 -5.43 5.22 -1.55
N LEU A 149 -5.15 4.71 -0.34
CA LEU A 149 -5.79 5.16 0.90
C LEU A 149 -5.40 6.60 1.28
N ASP A 150 -4.22 7.05 0.90
CA ASP A 150 -3.81 8.45 1.06
C ASP A 150 -4.78 9.39 0.35
N TYR A 151 -5.22 9.05 -0.87
CA TYR A 151 -6.25 9.82 -1.57
C TYR A 151 -7.66 9.56 -1.04
N ALA A 152 -8.03 8.29 -0.86
CA ALA A 152 -9.40 7.90 -0.56
C ALA A 152 -9.84 8.22 0.87
N LEU A 153 -8.99 7.98 1.87
CA LEU A 153 -9.31 8.18 3.29
C LEU A 153 -8.69 9.45 3.86
N LEU A 154 -7.40 9.68 3.63
CA LEU A 154 -6.73 10.85 4.19
C LEU A 154 -6.99 12.13 3.38
N ARG A 155 -7.62 12.00 2.21
CA ARG A 155 -7.92 13.14 1.32
C ARG A 155 -6.67 13.98 1.04
N LEU A 156 -5.56 13.30 0.79
CA LEU A 156 -4.32 13.95 0.37
C LEU A 156 -4.38 14.31 -1.12
N GLU A 157 -3.71 15.39 -1.49
CA GLU A 157 -3.60 15.81 -2.87
C GLU A 157 -2.50 15.07 -3.63
N ASP A 158 -1.56 14.49 -2.89
CA ASP A 158 -0.47 13.68 -3.39
C ASP A 158 -0.04 12.67 -2.32
N SER A 159 0.57 11.57 -2.71
CA SER A 159 1.00 10.50 -1.80
C SER A 159 2.53 10.42 -1.78
N TYR A 160 3.10 10.93 -0.70
CA TYR A 160 4.55 10.94 -0.47
C TYR A 160 5.00 9.77 0.38
N HIS A 161 6.15 9.20 0.08
CA HIS A 161 6.83 8.20 0.92
C HIS A 161 7.39 8.83 2.21
N THR A 162 6.50 9.32 3.07
CA THR A 162 6.86 9.86 4.39
C THR A 162 7.12 8.73 5.40
N GLN A 163 7.65 9.05 6.56
CA GLN A 163 7.73 8.07 7.65
C GLN A 163 6.33 7.60 8.07
N GLY A 164 5.34 8.51 8.10
CA GLY A 164 3.94 8.16 8.34
C GLY A 164 3.40 7.17 7.31
N PHE A 165 3.71 7.37 6.02
CA PHE A 165 3.34 6.42 4.96
C PHE A 165 3.88 5.01 5.24
N PHE A 166 5.18 4.86 5.50
CA PHE A 166 5.78 3.55 5.78
C PHE A 166 5.27 2.92 7.08
N LYS A 167 4.91 3.72 8.09
CA LYS A 167 4.26 3.24 9.30
C LYS A 167 2.87 2.68 9.00
N ARG A 168 2.06 3.37 8.17
CA ARG A 168 0.74 2.91 7.71
C ARG A 168 0.84 1.60 6.92
N GLU A 169 1.75 1.54 5.93
CA GLU A 169 2.03 0.32 5.18
C GLU A 169 2.38 -0.84 6.12
N SER A 170 3.32 -0.62 7.04
CA SER A 170 3.75 -1.64 8.01
C SER A 170 2.62 -2.07 8.95
N SER A 171 1.72 -1.13 9.32
CA SER A 171 0.54 -1.43 10.13
C SER A 171 -0.42 -2.36 9.40
N LEU A 172 -0.73 -2.09 8.12
CA LEU A 172 -1.60 -2.94 7.29
C LEU A 172 -1.01 -4.33 7.10
N VAL A 173 0.28 -4.40 6.76
CA VAL A 173 0.98 -5.69 6.59
C VAL A 173 0.94 -6.50 7.88
N ARG A 174 1.25 -5.88 9.02
CA ARG A 174 1.25 -6.53 10.31
C ARG A 174 -0.14 -7.06 10.66
N ALA A 175 -1.17 -6.23 10.54
CA ALA A 175 -2.55 -6.64 10.82
C ALA A 175 -2.97 -7.86 10.01
N LEU A 176 -2.60 -7.94 8.72
CA LEU A 176 -2.93 -9.07 7.85
C LEU A 176 -2.21 -10.36 8.25
N PHE A 177 -0.95 -10.26 8.70
CA PHE A 177 -0.13 -11.42 9.05
C PHE A 177 -0.17 -11.78 10.54
N ASP A 178 -0.75 -10.91 11.42
CA ASP A 178 -0.90 -11.21 12.85
C ASP A 178 -1.81 -12.44 13.03
N GLY A 179 -1.28 -13.42 13.77
CA GLY A 179 -1.92 -14.73 13.99
C GLY A 179 -1.57 -15.82 12.98
N GLN A 180 -0.72 -15.52 11.98
CA GLN A 180 -0.08 -16.54 11.17
C GLN A 180 1.35 -16.79 11.69
N PRO A 181 1.84 -18.04 11.77
CA PRO A 181 3.24 -18.28 12.05
C PRO A 181 4.07 -17.61 10.96
N LEU A 182 4.95 -16.70 11.36
CA LEU A 182 5.97 -16.17 10.46
C LEU A 182 6.87 -17.35 10.09
N PRO A 183 6.91 -17.78 8.82
CA PRO A 183 7.84 -18.80 8.41
C PRO A 183 9.27 -18.27 8.44
#